data_4b048270b1f266cc1b22c1e852ad99fc
#
_entry.id   4b048270b1f266cc1b22c1e852ad99fc
#
_cell.length_a   1.000
_cell.length_b   1.000
_cell.length_c   1.000
_cell.angle_alpha   90.00
_cell.angle_beta   90.00
_cell.angle_gamma   90.00
#
_symmetry.space_group_name_H-M   'P 1'
#
loop_
_entity.id
_entity.type
_entity.pdbx_description
1 polymer ?
#
loop_
_entity_poly.entity_id
_entity_poly.type
_entity_poly.pdbx_seq_one_letter_code
_entity_poly.pdbx_strand_id
1 'polypeptide(L)'
;LDGHGVALKGPDGKTLVGMGPHPYFNNLPREQWPAEGTPVKLISTELFQSINPFFVVFLTPLVVFGFGWLRRRGKEPSTPAKIALGLFITAVSTLVMIAATFATHNGEAKASPLWLVGTYGIITLGELCLSPMGLSLVSKLSPARLTAVMMGGWFLATSVGNKLSGILSGLLTQFEHKSTIFIINLVGASVAALLVALMLPRLKRVMDRHQ
;
A
#
# COMPACT_ATOMS: atom_id res chain seq x y z
N LEU A 1 -13.54 -15.04 -24.22
CA LEU A 1 -13.59 -13.76 -24.91
C LEU A 1 -13.44 -14.04 -26.41
N ASP A 2 -14.23 -13.37 -27.26
CA ASP A 2 -13.96 -13.32 -28.68
C ASP A 2 -12.66 -12.58 -28.99
N GLY A 3 -12.24 -12.58 -30.28
CA GLY A 3 -11.01 -11.86 -30.69
C GLY A 3 -11.03 -10.35 -30.45
N HIS A 4 -12.14 -9.79 -30.00
CA HIS A 4 -12.34 -8.37 -29.66
C HIS A 4 -12.47 -8.14 -28.14
N GLY A 5 -12.27 -9.15 -27.30
CA GLY A 5 -12.33 -9.04 -25.84
C GLY A 5 -13.74 -9.05 -25.24
N VAL A 6 -14.78 -9.36 -26.04
CA VAL A 6 -16.16 -9.46 -25.55
C VAL A 6 -16.41 -10.87 -24.96
N ALA A 7 -17.08 -10.92 -23.82
CA ALA A 7 -17.42 -12.18 -23.16
C ALA A 7 -18.40 -13.00 -24.02
N LEU A 8 -18.00 -14.21 -24.44
CA LEU A 8 -18.88 -15.15 -25.10
C LEU A 8 -19.99 -15.61 -24.15
N LYS A 9 -21.26 -15.57 -24.61
CA LYS A 9 -22.41 -16.05 -23.86
C LYS A 9 -22.87 -17.40 -24.39
N GLY A 10 -23.15 -18.32 -23.49
CA GLY A 10 -23.78 -19.61 -23.86
C GLY A 10 -25.24 -19.44 -24.25
N PRO A 11 -25.88 -20.52 -24.76
CA PRO A 11 -27.28 -20.50 -25.15
C PRO A 11 -28.23 -20.23 -23.96
N ASP A 12 -27.76 -20.39 -22.73
CA ASP A 12 -28.46 -20.08 -21.50
C ASP A 12 -28.23 -18.62 -21.02
N GLY A 13 -27.59 -17.77 -21.82
CA GLY A 13 -27.31 -16.38 -21.54
C GLY A 13 -26.18 -16.14 -20.51
N LYS A 14 -25.63 -17.22 -19.93
CA LYS A 14 -24.50 -17.13 -19.01
C LYS A 14 -23.20 -16.95 -19.78
N THR A 15 -22.29 -16.17 -19.18
CA THR A 15 -20.96 -15.98 -19.74
C THR A 15 -20.24 -17.32 -19.83
N LEU A 16 -19.91 -17.74 -21.05
CA LEU A 16 -19.05 -18.90 -21.26
C LEU A 16 -17.66 -18.55 -20.73
N VAL A 17 -17.26 -19.20 -19.66
CA VAL A 17 -15.88 -19.17 -19.20
C VAL A 17 -15.11 -20.14 -20.09
N GLY A 18 -14.71 -19.66 -21.25
CA GLY A 18 -13.85 -20.41 -22.15
C GLY A 18 -12.45 -20.53 -21.56
N MET A 19 -11.79 -21.65 -21.78
CA MET A 19 -10.38 -21.86 -21.49
C MET A 19 -9.52 -21.05 -22.47
N GLY A 20 -9.45 -19.75 -22.24
CA GLY A 20 -8.33 -18.95 -22.71
C GLY A 20 -7.23 -18.94 -21.64
N PRO A 21 -6.01 -18.50 -21.95
CA PRO A 21 -4.98 -18.30 -20.93
C PRO A 21 -5.45 -17.21 -19.97
N HIS A 22 -6.20 -17.62 -18.94
CA HIS A 22 -6.61 -16.70 -17.89
C HIS A 22 -5.33 -16.25 -17.18
N PRO A 23 -5.13 -14.95 -16.90
CA PRO A 23 -3.93 -14.43 -16.23
C PRO A 23 -3.54 -15.18 -14.96
N TYR A 24 -4.51 -15.79 -14.28
CA TYR A 24 -4.33 -16.66 -13.12
C TYR A 24 -3.47 -17.89 -13.42
N PHE A 25 -3.51 -18.43 -14.65
CA PHE A 25 -2.76 -19.62 -15.05
C PHE A 25 -1.41 -19.29 -15.68
N ASN A 26 -1.16 -18.03 -16.07
CA ASN A 26 0.07 -17.64 -16.75
C ASN A 26 1.35 -17.92 -15.92
N ASN A 27 1.22 -18.00 -14.59
CA ASN A 27 2.33 -18.24 -13.67
C ASN A 27 2.30 -19.65 -13.06
N LEU A 28 1.48 -20.57 -13.60
CA LEU A 28 1.41 -21.94 -13.10
C LEU A 28 1.96 -22.89 -14.17
N PRO A 29 2.82 -23.84 -13.76
CA PRO A 29 3.18 -24.97 -14.61
C PRO A 29 1.90 -25.68 -15.09
N ARG A 30 1.86 -26.11 -16.35
CA ARG A 30 0.68 -26.78 -16.92
C ARG A 30 0.23 -28.03 -16.14
N GLU A 31 1.16 -28.67 -15.46
CA GLU A 31 0.91 -29.84 -14.59
C GLU A 31 0.03 -29.51 -13.38
N GLN A 32 0.00 -28.25 -12.96
CA GLN A 32 -0.81 -27.75 -11.82
C GLN A 32 -2.14 -27.12 -12.28
N TRP A 33 -2.44 -27.17 -13.57
CA TRP A 33 -3.71 -26.69 -14.05
C TRP A 33 -4.83 -27.64 -13.63
N PRO A 34 -5.95 -27.13 -13.12
CA PRO A 34 -7.10 -27.96 -12.80
C PRO A 34 -7.61 -28.66 -14.07
N ALA A 35 -8.12 -29.88 -13.91
CA ALA A 35 -8.72 -30.62 -15.02
C ALA A 35 -9.86 -29.82 -15.66
N GLU A 36 -10.06 -30.02 -16.98
CA GLU A 36 -11.14 -29.36 -17.73
C GLU A 36 -12.49 -29.58 -17.04
N GLY A 37 -13.26 -28.50 -16.87
CA GLY A 37 -14.57 -28.57 -16.22
C GLY A 37 -14.58 -28.45 -14.70
N THR A 38 -13.42 -28.39 -14.01
CA THR A 38 -13.38 -28.16 -12.58
C THR A 38 -13.62 -26.67 -12.27
N PRO A 39 -14.64 -26.34 -11.44
CA PRO A 39 -14.87 -24.94 -11.04
C PRO A 39 -13.73 -24.47 -10.10
N VAL A 40 -12.94 -23.50 -10.56
CA VAL A 40 -11.91 -22.87 -9.73
C VAL A 40 -12.52 -21.67 -9.03
N LYS A 41 -12.57 -21.69 -7.71
CA LYS A 41 -12.93 -20.51 -6.91
C LYS A 41 -11.76 -19.52 -6.96
N LEU A 42 -11.89 -18.48 -7.75
CA LEU A 42 -10.97 -17.35 -7.74
C LEU A 42 -11.41 -16.36 -6.66
N ILE A 43 -10.48 -15.97 -5.81
CA ILE A 43 -10.70 -14.88 -4.86
C ILE A 43 -10.60 -13.59 -5.66
N SER A 44 -11.65 -12.78 -5.64
CA SER A 44 -11.66 -11.47 -6.32
C SER A 44 -10.54 -10.57 -5.78
N THR A 45 -9.81 -9.90 -6.67
CA THR A 45 -8.80 -8.89 -6.29
C THR A 45 -9.40 -7.75 -5.49
N GLU A 46 -10.70 -7.47 -5.65
CA GLU A 46 -11.45 -6.46 -4.90
C GLU A 46 -11.54 -6.78 -3.40
N LEU A 47 -11.59 -8.08 -3.03
CA LEU A 47 -11.55 -8.48 -1.63
C LEU A 47 -10.24 -8.07 -0.96
N PHE A 48 -9.12 -8.15 -1.69
CA PHE A 48 -7.83 -7.71 -1.16
C PHE A 48 -7.76 -6.19 -0.96
N GLN A 49 -8.43 -5.40 -1.80
CA GLN A 49 -8.54 -3.95 -1.60
C GLN A 49 -9.34 -3.59 -0.35
N SER A 50 -10.31 -4.43 0.04
CA SER A 50 -11.11 -4.24 1.26
C SER A 50 -10.34 -4.54 2.55
N ILE A 51 -9.18 -5.20 2.48
CA ILE A 51 -8.34 -5.52 3.64
C ILE A 51 -7.78 -4.24 4.29
N ASN A 52 -7.39 -3.24 3.49
CA ASN A 52 -6.89 -1.97 4.04
C ASN A 52 -7.96 -1.24 4.88
N PRO A 53 -9.18 -0.92 4.40
CA PRO A 53 -10.23 -0.35 5.23
C PRO A 53 -10.56 -1.17 6.48
N PHE A 54 -10.53 -2.49 6.38
CA PHE A 54 -10.70 -3.37 7.52
C PHE A 54 -9.63 -3.11 8.59
N PHE A 55 -8.36 -3.13 8.21
CA PHE A 55 -7.27 -2.84 9.14
C PHE A 55 -7.32 -1.42 9.68
N VAL A 56 -7.74 -0.42 8.88
CA VAL A 56 -7.92 0.95 9.36
C VAL A 56 -8.88 0.97 10.54
N VAL A 57 -10.04 0.31 10.44
CA VAL A 57 -11.05 0.27 11.52
C VAL A 57 -10.50 -0.42 12.78
N PHE A 58 -9.84 -1.56 12.62
CA PHE A 58 -9.35 -2.34 13.77
C PHE A 58 -8.06 -1.81 14.38
N LEU A 59 -7.14 -1.26 13.58
CA LEU A 59 -5.86 -0.76 14.09
C LEU A 59 -5.94 0.68 14.61
N THR A 60 -6.92 1.48 14.18
CA THR A 60 -7.06 2.87 14.67
C THR A 60 -7.17 2.95 16.19
N PRO A 61 -8.04 2.18 16.87
CA PRO A 61 -8.10 2.20 18.35
C PRO A 61 -6.77 1.82 18.99
N LEU A 62 -6.05 0.85 18.42
CA LEU A 62 -4.75 0.40 18.93
C LEU A 62 -3.70 1.50 18.82
N VAL A 63 -3.62 2.18 17.69
CA VAL A 63 -2.67 3.28 17.44
C VAL A 63 -3.00 4.48 18.33
N VAL A 64 -4.29 4.83 18.45
CA VAL A 64 -4.74 5.93 19.34
C VAL A 64 -4.42 5.62 20.80
N PHE A 65 -4.70 4.40 21.25
CA PHE A 65 -4.37 3.94 22.59
C PHE A 65 -2.85 3.98 22.84
N GLY A 66 -2.07 3.48 21.89
CA GLY A 66 -0.61 3.47 21.95
C GLY A 66 -0.02 4.88 22.10
N PHE A 67 -0.42 5.82 21.24
CA PHE A 67 0.02 7.21 21.38
C PHE A 67 -0.52 7.89 22.64
N GLY A 68 -1.75 7.60 23.06
CA GLY A 68 -2.32 8.08 24.32
C GLY A 68 -1.53 7.61 25.54
N TRP A 69 -1.09 6.35 25.52
CA TRP A 69 -0.24 5.79 26.58
C TRP A 69 1.16 6.44 26.60
N LEU A 70 1.78 6.65 25.42
CA LEU A 70 3.05 7.39 25.32
C LEU A 70 2.90 8.83 25.84
N ARG A 71 1.79 9.49 25.54
CA ARG A 71 1.46 10.83 26.01
C ARG A 71 1.38 10.90 27.53
N ARG A 72 0.70 9.92 28.16
CA ARG A 72 0.61 9.83 29.63
C ARG A 72 1.96 9.66 30.30
N ARG A 73 2.94 9.07 29.58
CA ARG A 73 4.32 8.90 30.04
C ARG A 73 5.25 10.08 29.68
N GLY A 74 4.74 11.14 29.07
CA GLY A 74 5.53 12.28 28.62
C GLY A 74 6.51 11.97 27.48
N LYS A 75 6.33 10.83 26.79
CA LYS A 75 7.19 10.33 25.69
C LYS A 75 6.51 10.35 24.34
N GLU A 76 5.44 11.12 24.17
CA GLU A 76 4.73 11.21 22.90
C GLU A 76 5.65 11.83 21.83
N PRO A 77 5.82 11.16 20.66
CA PRO A 77 6.58 11.72 19.54
C PRO A 77 5.89 12.98 18.98
N SER A 78 6.68 13.95 18.54
CA SER A 78 6.14 15.12 17.83
C SER A 78 5.42 14.72 16.55
N THR A 79 4.52 15.56 16.06
CA THR A 79 3.77 15.28 14.80
C THR A 79 4.70 14.94 13.64
N PRO A 80 5.80 15.65 13.34
CA PRO A 80 6.74 15.25 12.32
C PRO A 80 7.44 13.91 12.60
N ALA A 81 7.68 13.59 13.88
CA ALA A 81 8.28 12.30 14.24
C ALA A 81 7.32 11.12 13.99
N LYS A 82 6.01 11.32 14.20
CA LYS A 82 4.99 10.32 13.84
C LYS A 82 4.92 10.11 12.33
N ILE A 83 5.09 11.17 11.52
CA ILE A 83 5.16 11.10 10.07
C ILE A 83 6.39 10.28 9.62
N ALA A 84 7.58 10.58 10.19
CA ALA A 84 8.79 9.82 9.89
C ALA A 84 8.65 8.34 10.28
N LEU A 85 8.03 8.06 11.45
CA LEU A 85 7.72 6.70 11.89
C LEU A 85 6.77 5.99 10.91
N GLY A 86 5.72 6.67 10.44
CA GLY A 86 4.79 6.13 9.46
C GLY A 86 5.49 5.74 8.15
N LEU A 87 6.35 6.62 7.62
CA LEU A 87 7.15 6.33 6.42
C LEU A 87 8.11 5.15 6.64
N PHE A 88 8.73 5.06 7.82
CA PHE A 88 9.61 3.93 8.15
C PHE A 88 8.83 2.61 8.22
N ILE A 89 7.65 2.59 8.86
CA ILE A 89 6.78 1.41 8.91
C ILE A 89 6.35 1.01 7.49
N THR A 90 6.02 1.98 6.62
CA THR A 90 5.72 1.73 5.22
C THR A 90 6.91 1.11 4.48
N ALA A 91 8.13 1.58 4.72
CA ALA A 91 9.33 0.97 4.16
C ALA A 91 9.50 -0.49 4.65
N VAL A 92 9.27 -0.76 5.93
CA VAL A 92 9.34 -2.11 6.50
C VAL A 92 8.29 -3.04 5.87
N SER A 93 7.08 -2.55 5.54
CA SER A 93 6.04 -3.36 4.89
C SER A 93 6.49 -3.93 3.54
N THR A 94 7.34 -3.20 2.81
CA THR A 94 7.85 -3.67 1.51
C THR A 94 8.85 -4.82 1.66
N LEU A 95 9.53 -4.95 2.81
CA LEU A 95 10.41 -6.10 3.10
C LEU A 95 9.62 -7.41 3.16
N VAL A 96 8.36 -7.36 3.63
CA VAL A 96 7.49 -8.53 3.65
C VAL A 96 7.20 -9.02 2.23
N MET A 97 6.96 -8.10 1.29
CA MET A 97 6.75 -8.45 -0.13
C MET A 97 8.03 -8.92 -0.80
N ILE A 98 9.18 -8.35 -0.45
CA ILE A 98 10.48 -8.83 -0.92
C ILE A 98 10.71 -10.27 -0.43
N ALA A 99 10.46 -10.55 0.85
CA ALA A 99 10.56 -11.89 1.39
C ALA A 99 9.59 -12.88 0.70
N ALA A 100 8.37 -12.43 0.38
CA ALA A 100 7.39 -13.22 -0.37
C ALA A 100 7.90 -13.57 -1.78
N THR A 101 8.54 -12.62 -2.50
CA THR A 101 9.09 -12.90 -3.83
C THR A 101 10.25 -13.92 -3.78
N PHE A 102 11.09 -13.84 -2.75
CA PHE A 102 12.14 -14.86 -2.54
C PHE A 102 11.55 -16.22 -2.18
N ALA A 103 10.55 -16.27 -1.28
CA ALA A 103 9.89 -17.51 -0.88
C ALA A 103 9.14 -18.20 -2.03
N THR A 104 8.77 -17.47 -3.07
CA THR A 104 8.05 -17.99 -4.24
C THR A 104 8.93 -18.14 -5.49
N HIS A 105 10.26 -18.12 -5.34
CA HIS A 105 11.19 -18.21 -6.46
C HIS A 105 10.83 -17.24 -7.58
N ASN A 106 10.78 -15.93 -7.24
CA ASN A 106 10.42 -14.84 -8.16
C ASN A 106 8.98 -14.94 -8.74
N GLY A 107 8.08 -15.65 -8.03
CA GLY A 107 6.67 -15.81 -8.41
C GLY A 107 6.40 -17.01 -9.33
N GLU A 108 7.32 -17.95 -9.43
CA GLU A 108 7.10 -19.25 -10.09
C GLU A 108 6.17 -20.14 -9.26
N ALA A 109 6.22 -20.02 -7.93
CA ALA A 109 5.30 -20.67 -7.02
C ALA A 109 4.20 -19.72 -6.52
N LYS A 110 3.04 -20.26 -6.16
CA LYS A 110 1.94 -19.47 -5.56
C LYS A 110 2.34 -18.96 -4.18
N ALA A 111 2.26 -17.66 -3.98
CA ALA A 111 2.37 -17.06 -2.66
C ALA A 111 1.10 -17.33 -1.83
N SER A 112 1.27 -17.62 -0.54
CA SER A 112 0.13 -17.62 0.39
C SER A 112 -0.49 -16.21 0.47
N PRO A 113 -1.82 -16.07 0.47
CA PRO A 113 -2.50 -14.79 0.71
C PRO A 113 -2.10 -14.10 2.01
N LEU A 114 -1.55 -14.84 2.98
CA LEU A 114 -1.08 -14.31 4.25
C LEU A 114 0.05 -13.29 4.10
N TRP A 115 0.90 -13.41 3.08
CA TRP A 115 1.93 -12.41 2.79
C TRP A 115 1.31 -11.05 2.49
N LEU A 116 0.24 -11.05 1.70
CA LEU A 116 -0.48 -9.84 1.34
C LEU A 116 -1.23 -9.25 2.54
N VAL A 117 -1.91 -10.09 3.32
CA VAL A 117 -2.60 -9.68 4.55
C VAL A 117 -1.61 -9.07 5.55
N GLY A 118 -0.46 -9.70 5.75
CA GLY A 118 0.61 -9.19 6.62
C GLY A 118 1.14 -7.84 6.15
N THR A 119 1.37 -7.69 4.84
CA THR A 119 1.81 -6.42 4.24
C THR A 119 0.77 -5.32 4.45
N TYR A 120 -0.52 -5.61 4.20
CA TYR A 120 -1.60 -4.64 4.43
C TYR A 120 -1.71 -4.24 5.91
N GLY A 121 -1.55 -5.18 6.84
CA GLY A 121 -1.53 -4.86 8.27
C GLY A 121 -0.42 -3.88 8.64
N ILE A 122 0.79 -4.10 8.15
CA ILE A 122 1.94 -3.23 8.45
C ILE A 122 1.81 -1.88 7.75
N ILE A 123 1.44 -1.85 6.45
CA ILE A 123 1.32 -0.59 5.71
C ILE A 123 0.21 0.29 6.30
N THR A 124 -0.90 -0.31 6.76
CA THR A 124 -1.99 0.43 7.40
C THR A 124 -1.55 1.08 8.71
N LEU A 125 -0.67 0.43 9.50
CA LEU A 125 -0.07 1.07 10.66
C LEU A 125 0.76 2.30 10.28
N GLY A 126 1.52 2.22 9.18
CA GLY A 126 2.25 3.36 8.61
C GLY A 126 1.30 4.49 8.18
N GLU A 127 0.23 4.15 7.47
CA GLU A 127 -0.81 5.11 7.02
C GLU A 127 -1.48 5.83 8.18
N LEU A 128 -1.83 5.11 9.25
CA LEU A 128 -2.45 5.70 10.45
C LEU A 128 -1.51 6.66 11.18
N CYS A 129 -0.20 6.45 11.08
CA CYS A 129 0.79 7.40 11.60
C CYS A 129 1.03 8.59 10.66
N LEU A 130 0.90 8.40 9.35
CA LEU A 130 1.22 9.40 8.33
C LEU A 130 0.05 10.34 8.04
N SER A 131 -1.09 9.78 7.64
CA SER A 131 -2.18 10.55 7.02
C SER A 131 -2.86 11.54 7.96
N PRO A 132 -3.30 11.14 9.18
CA PRO A 132 -3.92 12.09 10.10
C PRO A 132 -2.93 13.15 10.59
N MET A 133 -1.66 12.75 10.79
CA MET A 133 -0.61 13.65 11.28
C MET A 133 -0.17 14.63 10.19
N GLY A 134 -0.10 14.19 8.93
CA GLY A 134 0.23 15.05 7.79
C GLY A 134 -0.81 16.15 7.58
N LEU A 135 -2.10 15.79 7.55
CA LEU A 135 -3.21 16.75 7.47
C LEU A 135 -3.20 17.73 8.64
N SER A 136 -3.00 17.23 9.87
CA SER A 136 -2.89 18.07 11.05
C SER A 136 -1.69 19.04 10.97
N LEU A 137 -0.55 18.57 10.45
CA LEU A 137 0.63 19.41 10.27
C LEU A 137 0.38 20.54 9.26
N VAL A 138 -0.21 20.21 8.11
CA VAL A 138 -0.55 21.17 7.06
C VAL A 138 -1.50 22.22 7.60
N SER A 139 -2.58 21.85 8.30
CA SER A 139 -3.55 22.81 8.84
C SER A 139 -2.96 23.70 9.94
N LYS A 140 -2.05 23.20 10.79
CA LYS A 140 -1.43 23.97 11.87
C LYS A 140 -0.35 24.94 11.40
N LEU A 141 0.40 24.57 10.36
CA LEU A 141 1.49 25.41 9.84
C LEU A 141 1.04 26.40 8.76
N SER A 142 -0.17 26.22 8.20
CA SER A 142 -0.69 27.08 7.15
C SER A 142 -1.32 28.35 7.74
N PRO A 143 -1.02 29.53 7.19
CA PRO A 143 -1.78 30.73 7.48
C PRO A 143 -3.26 30.52 7.18
N ALA A 144 -4.18 31.06 7.99
CA ALA A 144 -5.63 30.84 7.87
C ALA A 144 -6.18 31.09 6.44
N ARG A 145 -5.62 32.08 5.74
CA ARG A 145 -6.01 32.42 4.35
C ARG A 145 -5.57 31.40 3.31
N LEU A 146 -4.54 30.60 3.58
CA LEU A 146 -3.95 29.67 2.64
C LEU A 146 -4.20 28.20 3.00
N THR A 147 -4.85 27.91 4.13
CA THR A 147 -5.06 26.55 4.62
C THR A 147 -5.75 25.66 3.56
N ALA A 148 -6.80 26.17 2.90
CA ALA A 148 -7.48 25.41 1.86
C ALA A 148 -6.58 25.06 0.67
N VAL A 149 -5.74 26.01 0.24
CA VAL A 149 -4.78 25.79 -0.86
C VAL A 149 -3.71 24.79 -0.46
N MET A 150 -3.19 24.88 0.76
CA MET A 150 -2.17 23.95 1.28
C MET A 150 -2.74 22.52 1.46
N MET A 151 -4.00 22.41 1.90
CA MET A 151 -4.70 21.13 1.95
C MET A 151 -4.93 20.55 0.54
N GLY A 152 -5.31 21.39 -0.42
CA GLY A 152 -5.39 21.01 -1.84
C GLY A 152 -4.04 20.50 -2.38
N GLY A 153 -2.95 21.18 -2.03
CA GLY A 153 -1.58 20.73 -2.35
C GLY A 153 -1.22 19.36 -1.76
N TRP A 154 -1.65 19.07 -0.53
CA TRP A 154 -1.51 17.74 0.07
C TRP A 154 -2.20 16.66 -0.74
N PHE A 155 -3.47 16.89 -1.13
CA PHE A 155 -4.21 15.91 -1.95
C PHE A 155 -3.64 15.80 -3.37
N LEU A 156 -3.14 16.89 -3.94
CA LEU A 156 -2.45 16.86 -5.22
C LEU A 156 -1.19 15.99 -5.16
N ALA A 157 -0.37 16.16 -4.11
CA ALA A 157 0.81 15.31 -3.88
C ALA A 157 0.42 13.82 -3.77
N THR A 158 -0.66 13.51 -3.06
CA THR A 158 -1.20 12.15 -2.96
C THR A 158 -1.63 11.61 -4.33
N SER A 159 -2.31 12.42 -5.13
CA SER A 159 -2.74 12.05 -6.50
C SER A 159 -1.56 11.77 -7.42
N VAL A 160 -0.51 12.59 -7.36
CA VAL A 160 0.75 12.36 -8.09
C VAL A 160 1.40 11.06 -7.64
N GLY A 161 1.47 10.81 -6.34
CA GLY A 161 2.00 9.57 -5.77
C GLY A 161 1.24 8.33 -6.27
N ASN A 162 -0.08 8.36 -6.28
CA ASN A 162 -0.93 7.29 -6.80
C ASN A 162 -0.69 7.05 -8.30
N LYS A 163 -0.54 8.12 -9.08
CA LYS A 163 -0.22 8.01 -10.51
C LYS A 163 1.15 7.36 -10.74
N LEU A 164 2.16 7.79 -10.00
CA LEU A 164 3.51 7.19 -10.07
C LEU A 164 3.49 5.71 -9.66
N SER A 165 2.76 5.37 -8.60
CA SER A 165 2.57 3.98 -8.16
C SER A 165 1.91 3.13 -9.24
N GLY A 166 0.88 3.66 -9.92
CA GLY A 166 0.22 2.98 -11.04
C GLY A 166 1.17 2.73 -12.22
N ILE A 167 1.99 3.72 -12.58
CA ILE A 167 3.01 3.56 -13.63
C ILE A 167 4.04 2.50 -13.23
N LEU A 168 4.53 2.55 -12.00
CA LEU A 168 5.51 1.61 -11.48
C LEU A 168 4.94 0.18 -11.44
N SER A 169 3.67 0.03 -11.05
CA SER A 169 2.97 -1.24 -11.07
C SER A 169 2.80 -1.80 -12.50
N GLY A 170 2.54 -0.93 -13.48
CA GLY A 170 2.48 -1.33 -14.89
C GLY A 170 3.82 -1.83 -15.44
N LEU A 171 4.95 -1.39 -14.88
CA LEU A 171 6.27 -1.86 -15.24
C LEU A 171 6.64 -3.21 -14.60
N LEU A 172 5.81 -3.74 -13.68
CA LEU A 172 6.09 -4.99 -12.96
C LEU A 172 6.33 -6.17 -13.91
N THR A 173 5.60 -6.22 -15.01
CA THR A 173 5.70 -7.28 -16.01
C THR A 173 6.95 -7.19 -16.89
N GLN A 174 7.62 -6.03 -16.91
CA GLN A 174 8.81 -5.77 -17.72
C GLN A 174 10.12 -6.11 -16.98
N PHE A 175 10.05 -6.23 -15.65
CA PHE A 175 11.23 -6.60 -14.86
C PHE A 175 11.36 -8.12 -14.76
N GLU A 176 12.55 -8.63 -15.03
CA GLU A 176 12.91 -10.03 -14.88
C GLU A 176 12.74 -10.51 -13.42
N HIS A 177 13.14 -9.66 -12.46
CA HIS A 177 12.96 -9.92 -11.04
C HIS A 177 11.81 -9.08 -10.48
N LYS A 178 10.74 -9.72 -10.04
CA LYS A 178 9.56 -9.06 -9.45
C LYS A 178 9.88 -8.32 -8.14
N SER A 179 10.94 -8.72 -7.43
CA SER A 179 11.44 -8.02 -6.24
C SER A 179 11.93 -6.61 -6.52
N THR A 180 12.35 -6.30 -7.76
CA THR A 180 12.93 -5.00 -8.13
C THR A 180 12.01 -3.84 -7.79
N ILE A 181 10.70 -3.95 -8.04
CA ILE A 181 9.73 -2.89 -7.72
C ILE A 181 9.60 -2.69 -6.22
N PHE A 182 9.58 -3.77 -5.45
CA PHE A 182 9.52 -3.66 -3.98
C PHE A 182 10.80 -3.04 -3.42
N ILE A 183 11.95 -3.32 -4.02
CA ILE A 183 13.23 -2.67 -3.66
C ILE A 183 13.19 -1.17 -4.00
N ILE A 184 12.67 -0.77 -5.16
CA ILE A 184 12.50 0.64 -5.52
C ILE A 184 11.60 1.34 -4.50
N ASN A 185 10.46 0.73 -4.13
CA ASN A 185 9.56 1.27 -3.12
C ASN A 185 10.23 1.35 -1.73
N LEU A 186 11.00 0.33 -1.34
CA LEU A 186 11.76 0.32 -0.09
C LEU A 186 12.74 1.49 -0.03
N VAL A 187 13.54 1.67 -1.08
CA VAL A 187 14.52 2.75 -1.18
C VAL A 187 13.82 4.11 -1.15
N GLY A 188 12.77 4.28 -1.97
CA GLY A 188 12.00 5.53 -2.03
C GLY A 188 11.37 5.91 -0.67
N ALA A 189 10.70 4.97 -0.01
CA ALA A 189 10.11 5.19 1.31
C ALA A 189 11.17 5.44 2.39
N SER A 190 12.31 4.73 2.35
CA SER A 190 13.43 4.92 3.28
C SER A 190 14.09 6.29 3.11
N VAL A 191 14.29 6.73 1.86
CA VAL A 191 14.83 8.06 1.56
C VAL A 191 13.87 9.14 2.05
N ALA A 192 12.56 8.99 1.80
CA ALA A 192 11.54 9.93 2.28
C ALA A 192 11.51 9.99 3.82
N ALA A 193 11.55 8.84 4.50
CA ALA A 193 11.62 8.76 5.95
C ALA A 193 12.87 9.46 6.49
N LEU A 194 14.03 9.24 5.87
CA LEU A 194 15.29 9.88 6.25
C LEU A 194 15.24 11.40 6.06
N LEU A 195 14.73 11.87 4.93
CA LEU A 195 14.59 13.31 4.67
C LEU A 195 13.68 13.99 5.72
N VAL A 196 12.55 13.39 6.05
CA VAL A 196 11.66 13.90 7.10
C VAL A 196 12.36 13.85 8.45
N ALA A 197 13.08 12.77 8.76
CA ALA A 197 13.84 12.65 10.01
C ALA A 197 14.94 13.72 10.14
N LEU A 198 15.66 14.02 9.07
CA LEU A 198 16.67 15.09 9.03
C LEU A 198 16.03 16.49 9.20
N MET A 199 14.80 16.67 8.71
CA MET A 199 14.05 17.92 8.86
C MET A 199 13.38 18.07 10.23
N LEU A 200 13.27 17.00 11.02
CA LEU A 200 12.62 16.98 12.35
C LEU A 200 13.04 18.16 13.26
N PRO A 201 14.35 18.48 13.46
CA PRO A 201 14.74 19.56 14.36
C PRO A 201 14.29 20.93 13.84
N ARG A 202 14.25 21.13 12.52
CA ARG A 202 13.74 22.37 11.92
C ARG A 202 12.23 22.48 12.04
N LEU A 203 11.50 21.42 11.71
CA LEU A 203 10.04 21.36 11.79
C LEU A 203 9.54 21.54 13.23
N LYS A 204 10.19 20.89 14.21
CA LYS A 204 9.86 21.05 15.62
C LYS A 204 10.04 22.52 16.06
N ARG A 205 11.15 23.16 15.71
CA ARG A 205 11.43 24.56 16.05
C ARG A 205 10.41 25.53 15.46
N VAL A 206 9.91 25.26 14.22
CA VAL A 206 8.87 26.07 13.59
C VAL A 206 7.52 25.87 14.30
N MET A 207 7.19 24.64 14.66
CA MET A 207 5.95 24.35 15.39
C MET A 207 5.91 24.99 16.78
N ASP A 208 7.02 24.93 17.52
CA ASP A 208 7.14 25.53 18.87
C ASP A 208 6.99 27.07 18.84
N ARG A 209 7.21 27.70 17.68
CA ARG A 209 7.01 29.17 17.49
C ARG A 209 5.57 29.57 17.18
N HIS A 210 4.72 28.62 16.78
CA HIS A 210 3.33 28.86 16.35
C HIS A 210 2.30 28.29 17.34
N GLN A 211 2.74 27.70 18.46
CA GLN A 211 1.95 27.35 19.64
C GLN A 211 2.06 28.43 20.71
#